data_4c5abdd80e1fce39e5cc2e9391be275d
#
_entry.id   4c5abdd80e1fce39e5cc2e9391be275d
#
_cell.length_a   1.000
_cell.length_b   1.000
_cell.length_c   1.000
_cell.angle_alpha   90.00
_cell.angle_beta   90.00
_cell.angle_gamma   90.00
#
_symmetry.space_group_name_H-M   'P 1'
#
loop_
_entity.id
_entity.type
_entity.pdbx_description
1 polymer ?
#
loop_
_entity_poly.entity_id
_entity_poly.type
_entity_poly.pdbx_seq_one_letter_code
_entity_poly.pdbx_strand_id
1 'polypeptide(L)'
;MVFMLIGLVTGSIWARPIWNTWWTWDPRLTTVTIMELIYAAYLMLRQGIEDPERRARFGSVYAIIGAISVPLTFFSIRIFRTIHPVVIGSNDPSAEGGFDMTPRMLQTFLFSLLAFTVFYADLMWHRIRLGKLAERVEQLKLRLSQ
;
A
#
# COMPACT_ATOMS: atom_id res chain seq x y z
N MET A 1 -5.18 -1.04 0.60
CA MET A 1 -6.30 -0.41 1.33
C MET A 1 -6.34 -0.80 2.80
N VAL A 2 -6.80 -2.00 3.21
CA VAL A 2 -7.04 -2.32 4.64
C VAL A 2 -5.84 -2.00 5.53
N PHE A 3 -4.64 -2.47 5.20
CA PHE A 3 -3.43 -2.18 5.97
C PHE A 3 -3.06 -0.69 5.98
N MET A 4 -3.35 0.03 4.91
CA MET A 4 -3.09 1.46 4.80
C MET A 4 -4.06 2.27 5.68
N LEU A 5 -5.35 1.91 5.68
CA LEU A 5 -6.34 2.47 6.61
C LEU A 5 -5.97 2.20 8.07
N ILE A 6 -5.57 0.95 8.39
CA ILE A 6 -5.09 0.61 9.73
C ILE A 6 -3.89 1.49 10.11
N GLY A 7 -2.94 1.66 9.19
CA GLY A 7 -1.76 2.52 9.39
C GLY A 7 -2.13 3.99 9.62
N LEU A 8 -3.09 4.53 8.87
CA LEU A 8 -3.58 5.90 9.06
C LEU A 8 -4.25 6.10 10.42
N VAL A 9 -5.14 5.18 10.80
CA VAL A 9 -5.86 5.25 12.09
C VAL A 9 -4.90 5.09 13.26
N THR A 10 -4.07 4.06 13.26
CA THR A 10 -3.11 3.81 14.34
C THR A 10 -2.04 4.89 14.40
N GLY A 11 -1.61 5.40 13.26
CA GLY A 11 -0.68 6.52 13.16
C GLY A 11 -1.26 7.81 13.75
N SER A 12 -2.53 8.10 13.52
CA SER A 12 -3.23 9.24 14.11
C SER A 12 -3.34 9.11 15.63
N ILE A 13 -3.63 7.91 16.15
CA ILE A 13 -3.67 7.63 17.59
C ILE A 13 -2.27 7.84 18.19
N TRP A 14 -1.22 7.36 17.54
CA TRP A 14 0.16 7.54 17.98
C TRP A 14 0.62 9.02 17.91
N ALA A 15 0.16 9.78 16.91
CA ALA A 15 0.53 11.18 16.71
C ALA A 15 0.06 12.07 17.88
N ARG A 16 -1.07 11.76 18.50
CA ARG A 16 -1.65 12.55 19.58
C ARG A 16 -0.72 12.77 20.78
N PRO A 17 -0.13 11.73 21.40
CA PRO A 17 0.79 11.91 22.53
C PRO A 17 2.15 12.51 22.11
N ILE A 18 2.60 12.34 20.87
CA ILE A 18 3.93 12.77 20.42
C ILE A 18 3.92 14.22 19.91
N TRP A 19 2.93 14.55 19.08
CA TRP A 19 2.83 15.86 18.41
C TRP A 19 1.65 16.71 18.88
N ASN A 20 0.90 16.27 19.88
CA ASN A 20 -0.28 16.91 20.44
C ASN A 20 -1.39 17.19 19.40
N THR A 21 -1.41 16.45 18.32
CA THR A 21 -2.43 16.55 17.25
C THR A 21 -2.78 15.17 16.73
N TRP A 22 -4.05 14.97 16.33
CA TRP A 22 -4.49 13.74 15.71
C TRP A 22 -4.11 13.66 14.24
N TRP A 23 -4.05 14.81 13.57
CA TRP A 23 -3.87 14.92 12.14
C TRP A 23 -3.23 16.26 11.77
N THR A 24 -2.36 16.22 10.78
CA THR A 24 -1.84 17.40 10.09
C THR A 24 -1.86 17.13 8.59
N TRP A 25 -2.03 18.17 7.78
CA TRP A 25 -1.91 18.07 6.33
C TRP A 25 -0.43 18.14 5.91
N ASP A 26 0.37 17.35 6.55
CA ASP A 26 1.76 17.10 6.22
C ASP A 26 1.88 16.37 4.86
N PRO A 27 2.91 16.61 4.05
CA PRO A 27 3.07 15.99 2.73
C PRO A 27 2.95 14.46 2.73
N ARG A 28 3.45 13.78 3.75
CA ARG A 28 3.32 12.32 3.87
C ARG A 28 1.88 11.89 4.08
N LEU A 29 1.19 12.50 5.03
CA LEU A 29 -0.20 12.14 5.32
C LEU A 29 -1.13 12.50 4.16
N THR A 30 -0.90 13.64 3.52
CA THR A 30 -1.66 14.09 2.34
C THR A 30 -1.48 13.11 1.18
N THR A 31 -0.26 12.72 0.86
CA THR A 31 0.01 11.80 -0.26
C THR A 31 -0.49 10.38 0.02
N VAL A 32 -0.41 9.89 1.26
CA VAL A 32 -1.00 8.61 1.67
C VAL A 32 -2.52 8.64 1.56
N THR A 33 -3.17 9.73 1.95
CA THR A 33 -4.63 9.88 1.82
C THR A 33 -5.06 9.90 0.36
N ILE A 34 -4.34 10.63 -0.50
CA ILE A 34 -4.60 10.63 -1.95
C ILE A 34 -4.43 9.22 -2.51
N MET A 35 -3.38 8.51 -2.14
CA MET A 35 -3.14 7.13 -2.56
C MET A 35 -4.27 6.20 -2.13
N GLU A 36 -4.79 6.33 -0.89
CA GLU A 36 -5.94 5.56 -0.41
C GLU A 36 -7.20 5.84 -1.23
N LEU A 37 -7.47 7.10 -1.58
CA LEU A 37 -8.59 7.48 -2.43
C LEU A 37 -8.46 6.91 -3.85
N ILE A 38 -7.25 6.88 -4.42
CA ILE A 38 -6.99 6.24 -5.73
C ILE A 38 -7.32 4.76 -5.68
N TYR A 39 -6.89 4.04 -4.64
CA TYR A 39 -7.20 2.62 -4.47
C TYR A 39 -8.69 2.38 -4.18
N ALA A 40 -9.36 3.26 -3.46
CA ALA A 40 -10.80 3.20 -3.25
C ALA A 40 -11.56 3.35 -4.57
N ALA A 41 -11.20 4.35 -5.38
CA ALA A 41 -11.75 4.56 -6.70
C ALA A 41 -11.52 3.35 -7.62
N TYR A 42 -10.32 2.75 -7.60
CA TYR A 42 -10.01 1.53 -8.32
C TYR A 42 -10.98 0.37 -7.97
N LEU A 43 -11.23 0.16 -6.67
CA LEU A 43 -12.12 -0.91 -6.23
C LEU A 43 -13.58 -0.63 -6.60
N MET A 44 -14.05 0.61 -6.44
CA MET A 44 -15.41 1.02 -6.83
C MET A 44 -15.63 0.86 -8.33
N LEU A 45 -14.68 1.27 -9.16
CA LEU A 45 -14.72 1.09 -10.61
C LEU A 45 -14.82 -0.39 -11.00
N ARG A 46 -14.02 -1.23 -10.37
CA ARG A 46 -14.04 -2.68 -10.66
C ARG A 46 -15.34 -3.37 -10.29
N GLN A 47 -16.07 -2.84 -9.31
CA GLN A 47 -17.36 -3.37 -8.88
C GLN A 47 -18.53 -2.78 -9.69
N GLY A 48 -18.43 -1.53 -10.11
CA GLY A 48 -19.52 -0.81 -10.78
C GLY A 48 -19.57 -0.98 -12.31
N ILE A 49 -18.50 -1.49 -12.95
CA ILE A 49 -18.48 -1.70 -14.41
C ILE A 49 -18.79 -3.16 -14.73
N GLU A 50 -19.92 -3.40 -15.39
CA GLU A 50 -20.36 -4.73 -15.81
C GLU A 50 -19.55 -5.27 -16.99
N ASP A 51 -19.26 -4.40 -17.99
CA ASP A 51 -18.49 -4.77 -19.18
C ASP A 51 -17.04 -5.15 -18.83
N PRO A 52 -16.61 -6.39 -19.11
CA PRO A 52 -15.27 -6.89 -18.78
C PRO A 52 -14.13 -6.10 -19.43
N GLU A 53 -14.30 -5.64 -20.68
CA GLU A 53 -13.25 -4.89 -21.39
C GLU A 53 -13.06 -3.49 -20.80
N ARG A 54 -14.16 -2.78 -20.58
CA ARG A 54 -14.12 -1.45 -19.94
C ARG A 54 -13.58 -1.54 -18.53
N ARG A 55 -14.00 -2.55 -17.76
CA ARG A 55 -13.49 -2.81 -16.40
C ARG A 55 -11.99 -3.07 -16.39
N ALA A 56 -11.48 -3.86 -17.34
CA ALA A 56 -10.05 -4.12 -17.47
C ALA A 56 -9.27 -2.84 -17.86
N ARG A 57 -9.78 -2.08 -18.83
CA ARG A 57 -9.13 -0.86 -19.32
C ARG A 57 -9.07 0.24 -18.24
N PHE A 58 -10.18 0.55 -17.58
CA PHE A 58 -10.19 1.55 -16.50
C PHE A 58 -9.41 1.05 -15.28
N GLY A 59 -9.54 -0.24 -14.94
CA GLY A 59 -8.79 -0.85 -13.86
C GLY A 59 -7.27 -0.75 -14.06
N SER A 60 -6.77 -0.95 -15.28
CA SER A 60 -5.32 -0.82 -15.55
C SER A 60 -4.83 0.62 -15.43
N VAL A 61 -5.62 1.61 -15.88
CA VAL A 61 -5.27 3.05 -15.71
C VAL A 61 -5.13 3.40 -14.22
N TYR A 62 -6.13 3.05 -13.40
CA TYR A 62 -6.08 3.32 -11.97
C TYR A 62 -4.98 2.52 -11.24
N ALA A 63 -4.69 1.31 -11.70
CA ALA A 63 -3.57 0.53 -11.16
C ALA A 63 -2.21 1.19 -11.43
N ILE A 64 -2.01 1.76 -12.63
CA ILE A 64 -0.80 2.51 -12.99
C ILE A 64 -0.69 3.79 -12.15
N ILE A 65 -1.76 4.57 -12.02
CA ILE A 65 -1.78 5.77 -11.19
C ILE A 65 -1.47 5.42 -9.73
N GLY A 66 -2.07 4.35 -9.20
CA GLY A 66 -1.79 3.83 -7.87
C GLY A 66 -0.33 3.40 -7.70
N ALA A 67 0.25 2.72 -8.69
CA ALA A 67 1.66 2.31 -8.65
C ALA A 67 2.61 3.51 -8.64
N ILE A 68 2.31 4.58 -9.40
CA ILE A 68 3.09 5.82 -9.43
C ILE A 68 2.96 6.58 -8.11
N SER A 69 1.79 6.55 -7.45
CA SER A 69 1.57 7.25 -6.18
C SER A 69 2.43 6.71 -5.02
N VAL A 70 2.86 5.45 -5.08
CA VAL A 70 3.71 4.82 -4.04
C VAL A 70 5.07 5.51 -3.92
N PRO A 71 5.90 5.59 -4.97
CA PRO A 71 7.18 6.32 -4.90
C PRO A 71 6.98 7.81 -4.61
N LEU A 72 5.94 8.46 -5.12
CA LEU A 72 5.63 9.85 -4.80
C LEU A 72 5.42 10.05 -3.30
N THR A 73 4.67 9.17 -2.65
CA THR A 73 4.47 9.19 -1.21
C THR A 73 5.77 8.97 -0.44
N PHE A 74 6.61 8.04 -0.91
CA PHE A 74 7.91 7.77 -0.29
C PHE A 74 8.86 8.97 -0.39
N PHE A 75 8.91 9.65 -1.54
CA PHE A 75 9.78 10.79 -1.74
C PHE A 75 9.21 12.11 -1.21
N SER A 76 7.92 12.19 -0.90
CA SER A 76 7.27 13.42 -0.42
C SER A 76 7.98 14.05 0.79
N ILE A 77 8.40 13.22 1.75
CA ILE A 77 9.11 13.65 2.96
C ILE A 77 10.55 14.16 2.70
N ARG A 78 11.10 13.88 1.52
CA ARG A 78 12.45 14.35 1.12
C ARG A 78 12.38 15.64 0.33
N ILE A 79 11.27 15.88 -0.36
CA ILE A 79 11.08 17.05 -1.23
C ILE A 79 10.47 18.21 -0.44
N PHE A 80 9.54 17.88 0.47
CA PHE A 80 8.79 18.87 1.23
C PHE A 80 9.14 18.83 2.71
N ARG A 81 8.99 19.95 3.39
CA ARG A 81 9.12 20.01 4.86
C ARG A 81 8.01 19.17 5.50
N THR A 82 8.38 18.32 6.44
CA THR A 82 7.49 17.38 7.11
C THR A 82 7.84 17.27 8.58
N ILE A 83 6.86 16.91 9.40
CA ILE A 83 7.07 16.55 10.81
C ILE A 83 7.53 15.07 10.95
N HIS A 84 7.41 14.27 9.90
CA HIS A 84 7.80 12.87 9.92
C HIS A 84 9.32 12.71 9.76
N PRO A 85 9.97 11.93 10.63
CA PRO A 85 11.39 11.67 10.50
C PRO A 85 11.73 10.88 9.24
N VAL A 86 12.85 11.19 8.61
CA VAL A 86 13.41 10.44 7.48
C VAL A 86 14.28 9.33 8.04
N VAL A 87 13.68 8.19 8.38
CA VAL A 87 14.38 7.06 9.01
C VAL A 87 15.12 6.15 8.03
N ILE A 88 14.80 6.21 6.73
CA ILE A 88 15.47 5.45 5.67
C ILE A 88 16.12 6.43 4.71
N GLY A 89 17.43 6.26 4.46
CA GLY A 89 18.22 7.19 3.64
C GLY A 89 18.33 8.56 4.29
N SER A 90 18.49 8.59 5.62
CA SER A 90 18.80 9.79 6.39
C SER A 90 20.16 10.34 5.98
N ASN A 91 20.27 11.68 5.91
CA ASN A 91 21.56 12.36 5.75
C ASN A 91 22.20 12.70 7.12
N ASP A 92 21.64 12.18 8.23
CA ASP A 92 22.20 12.37 9.55
C ASP A 92 23.52 11.59 9.67
N PRO A 93 24.63 12.24 10.04
CA PRO A 93 25.93 11.59 10.20
C PRO A 93 25.95 10.49 11.27
N SER A 94 24.98 10.50 12.20
CA SER A 94 24.82 9.49 13.25
C SER A 94 24.07 8.24 12.79
N ALA A 95 23.41 8.29 11.61
CA ALA A 95 22.62 7.18 11.08
C ALA A 95 23.54 6.10 10.49
N GLU A 96 23.54 4.92 11.09
CA GLU A 96 24.29 3.76 10.58
C GLU A 96 23.66 3.25 9.26
N GLY A 97 24.49 3.18 8.20
CA GLY A 97 24.07 2.60 6.92
C GLY A 97 22.90 3.30 6.22
N GLY A 98 22.65 4.59 6.51
CA GLY A 98 21.53 5.35 5.96
C GLY A 98 20.17 5.06 6.65
N PHE A 99 20.19 4.35 7.81
CA PHE A 99 19.04 4.15 8.66
C PHE A 99 19.23 4.93 9.96
N ASP A 100 18.32 5.87 10.22
CA ASP A 100 18.23 6.58 11.50
C ASP A 100 17.35 5.76 12.46
N MET A 101 17.90 4.61 12.91
CA MET A 101 17.21 3.65 13.79
C MET A 101 18.20 3.08 14.79
N THR A 102 17.76 2.87 16.01
CA THR A 102 18.53 2.06 16.97
C THR A 102 18.63 0.59 16.49
N PRO A 103 19.66 -0.17 16.89
CA PRO A 103 19.82 -1.57 16.48
C PRO A 103 18.58 -2.43 16.72
N ARG A 104 17.89 -2.22 17.86
CA ARG A 104 16.64 -2.95 18.17
C ARG A 104 15.50 -2.57 17.25
N MET A 105 15.37 -1.28 16.92
CA MET A 105 14.35 -0.80 15.94
C MET A 105 14.61 -1.39 14.57
N LEU A 106 15.87 -1.39 14.11
CA LEU A 106 16.25 -1.95 12.82
C LEU A 106 15.95 -3.47 12.75
N GLN A 107 16.29 -4.23 13.80
CA GLN A 107 15.95 -5.66 13.88
C GLN A 107 14.44 -5.88 13.78
N THR A 108 13.65 -5.14 14.55
CA THR A 108 12.17 -5.24 14.51
C THR A 108 11.63 -4.86 13.14
N PHE A 109 12.16 -3.81 12.53
CA PHE A 109 11.77 -3.38 11.18
C PHE A 109 12.06 -4.46 10.14
N LEU A 110 13.28 -5.02 10.11
CA LEU A 110 13.66 -6.07 9.15
C LEU A 110 12.84 -7.34 9.34
N PHE A 111 12.62 -7.76 10.60
CA PHE A 111 11.79 -8.91 10.91
C PHE A 111 10.33 -8.71 10.44
N SER A 112 9.76 -7.53 10.73
CA SER A 112 8.41 -7.17 10.26
C SER A 112 8.32 -7.14 8.76
N LEU A 113 9.32 -6.57 8.08
CA LEU A 113 9.39 -6.53 6.62
C LEU A 113 9.40 -7.94 6.03
N LEU A 114 10.21 -8.84 6.58
CA LEU A 114 10.26 -10.24 6.17
C LEU A 114 8.90 -10.92 6.39
N ALA A 115 8.31 -10.78 7.57
CA ALA A 115 7.03 -11.38 7.91
C ALA A 115 5.90 -10.91 6.95
N PHE A 116 5.81 -9.61 6.68
CA PHE A 116 4.83 -9.07 5.74
C PHE A 116 5.12 -9.47 4.30
N THR A 117 6.38 -9.64 3.91
CA THR A 117 6.75 -10.14 2.56
C THR A 117 6.30 -11.59 2.39
N VAL A 118 6.53 -12.45 3.36
CA VAL A 118 6.05 -13.85 3.35
C VAL A 118 4.53 -13.89 3.31
N PHE A 119 3.87 -13.10 4.15
CA PHE A 119 2.40 -13.01 4.17
C PHE A 119 1.84 -12.52 2.82
N TYR A 120 2.45 -11.52 2.20
CA TYR A 120 2.08 -11.06 0.86
C TYR A 120 2.25 -12.16 -0.20
N ALA A 121 3.38 -12.88 -0.17
CA ALA A 121 3.64 -13.98 -1.10
C ALA A 121 2.60 -15.11 -0.96
N ASP A 122 2.21 -15.45 0.27
CA ASP A 122 1.17 -16.42 0.56
C ASP A 122 -0.20 -15.99 0.01
N LEU A 123 -0.61 -14.76 0.29
CA LEU A 123 -1.86 -14.20 -0.26
C LEU A 123 -1.87 -14.20 -1.80
N MET A 124 -0.75 -13.82 -2.42
CA MET A 124 -0.61 -13.85 -3.89
C MET A 124 -0.70 -15.27 -4.43
N TRP A 125 -0.05 -16.23 -3.79
CA TRP A 125 -0.15 -17.64 -4.15
C TRP A 125 -1.59 -18.15 -4.11
N HIS A 126 -2.30 -17.89 -3.02
CA HIS A 126 -3.71 -18.26 -2.89
C HIS A 126 -4.58 -17.58 -3.95
N ARG A 127 -4.36 -16.31 -4.21
CA ARG A 127 -5.10 -15.54 -5.22
C ARG A 127 -4.91 -16.12 -6.63
N ILE A 128 -3.68 -16.49 -6.98
CA ILE A 128 -3.37 -17.12 -8.28
C ILE A 128 -4.05 -18.49 -8.38
N ARG A 129 -4.01 -19.31 -7.33
CA ARG A 129 -4.68 -20.62 -7.32
C ARG A 129 -6.19 -20.49 -7.47
N LEU A 130 -6.81 -19.56 -6.77
CA LEU A 130 -8.25 -19.29 -6.89
C LEU A 130 -8.63 -18.83 -8.31
N GLY A 131 -7.83 -17.97 -8.93
CA GLY A 131 -8.03 -17.56 -10.33
C GLY A 131 -8.01 -18.75 -11.28
N LYS A 132 -6.98 -19.61 -11.20
CA LYS A 132 -6.86 -20.82 -12.02
C LYS A 132 -8.02 -21.81 -11.81
N LEU A 133 -8.51 -21.94 -10.57
CA LEU A 133 -9.66 -22.79 -10.28
C LEU A 133 -10.95 -22.23 -10.88
N ALA A 134 -11.16 -20.92 -10.76
CA ALA A 134 -12.33 -20.25 -11.35
C ALA A 134 -12.37 -20.42 -12.88
N GLU A 135 -11.22 -20.26 -13.56
CA GLU A 135 -11.10 -20.49 -15.00
C GLU A 135 -11.43 -21.95 -15.38
N ARG A 136 -10.94 -22.93 -14.62
CA ARG A 136 -11.24 -24.36 -14.86
C ARG A 136 -12.72 -24.67 -14.69
N VAL A 137 -13.36 -24.13 -13.66
CA VAL A 137 -14.81 -24.31 -13.43
C VAL A 137 -15.59 -23.74 -14.60
N GLU A 138 -15.24 -22.57 -15.09
CA GLU A 138 -15.91 -21.94 -16.24
C GLU A 138 -15.75 -22.76 -17.52
N GLN A 139 -14.53 -23.27 -17.80
CA GLN A 139 -14.29 -24.16 -18.94
C GLN A 139 -15.11 -25.47 -18.84
N LEU A 140 -15.25 -26.05 -17.66
CA LEU A 140 -16.06 -27.25 -17.46
C LEU A 140 -17.56 -26.97 -17.69
N LYS A 141 -18.07 -25.85 -17.21
CA LYS A 141 -19.46 -25.43 -17.46
C LYS A 141 -19.75 -25.32 -18.96
N LEU A 142 -18.85 -24.66 -19.70
CA LEU A 142 -18.99 -24.52 -21.15
C LEU A 142 -19.00 -25.85 -21.88
N ARG A 143 -18.18 -26.83 -21.45
CA ARG A 143 -18.18 -28.19 -22.02
C ARG A 143 -19.43 -28.98 -21.73
N LEU A 144 -20.07 -28.78 -20.57
CA LEU A 144 -21.29 -29.48 -20.18
C LEU A 144 -22.54 -28.85 -20.79
N SER A 145 -22.47 -27.64 -21.29
CA SER A 145 -23.56 -26.95 -21.96
C SER A 145 -23.65 -27.21 -23.49
N GLN A 146 -22.65 -27.92 -24.03
CA GLN A 146 -22.64 -28.39 -25.43
C GLN A 146 -23.18 -29.82 -25.54
#